data_10b900379cf203855171f8413bdf0e0b
#
_entry.id   10b900379cf203855171f8413bdf0e0b
#
_cell.length_a   1.000
_cell.length_b   1.000
_cell.length_c   1.000
_cell.angle_alpha   90.00
_cell.angle_beta   90.00
_cell.angle_gamma   90.00
#
_symmetry.space_group_name_H-M   'P 1'
#
loop_
_entity.id
_entity.type
_entity.pdbx_description
1 polymer ?
#
loop_
_entity_poly.entity_id
_entity_poly.type
_entity_poly.pdbx_seq_one_letter_code
_entity_poly.pdbx_strand_id
1 'polypeptide(L)'
;MRGYGLSEVCGACAANSYACYKDGSVGKPFENTTIKIIGDDGQVLNNGEIGEILVSTAAEFSGYVNDDDCKIILDGKHFDKTGDLGYVDDDGYLFVSGRKKRTVKINAINVFPFETEEKIRKLCGVKDCAVVDFERNGRIEFTAYVVAENEKRFAVEKEIFDVVNPSLIKYARVKNVKFVETLPLTKMGKIDFNALKSDGEIK
;
A
#
# COMPACT_ATOMS: atom_id res chain seq x y z
N MET A 1 6.78 -5.46 15.50
CA MET A 1 7.78 -4.79 14.63
C MET A 1 7.36 -4.94 13.20
N ARG A 2 7.51 -3.88 12.38
CA ARG A 2 7.29 -3.94 10.93
C ARG A 2 8.64 -3.81 10.23
N GLY A 3 8.79 -4.45 9.08
CA GLY A 3 9.94 -4.33 8.19
C GLY A 3 9.48 -4.29 6.74
N TYR A 4 10.36 -3.87 5.85
CA TYR A 4 10.13 -3.81 4.42
C TYR A 4 11.24 -4.53 3.68
N GLY A 5 10.87 -5.29 2.66
CA GLY A 5 11.79 -6.03 1.84
C GLY A 5 11.13 -6.70 0.65
N LEU A 6 11.94 -7.11 -0.30
CA LEU A 6 11.52 -7.76 -1.55
C LEU A 6 12.52 -8.86 -1.92
N SER A 7 12.06 -9.79 -2.76
CA SER A 7 12.90 -10.87 -3.28
C SER A 7 14.07 -10.32 -4.11
N GLU A 8 13.84 -9.20 -4.82
CA GLU A 8 14.79 -8.53 -5.71
C GLU A 8 16.01 -7.97 -4.98
N VAL A 9 15.90 -7.73 -3.68
CA VAL A 9 17.01 -7.27 -2.83
C VAL A 9 17.41 -8.32 -1.77
N CYS A 10 17.13 -9.59 -2.05
CA CYS A 10 17.45 -10.74 -1.20
C CYS A 10 16.87 -10.68 0.21
N GLY A 11 15.76 -9.97 0.42
CA GLY A 11 15.07 -9.95 1.70
C GLY A 11 14.72 -8.56 2.22
N ALA A 12 14.98 -8.33 3.52
CA ALA A 12 14.65 -7.07 4.17
C ALA A 12 15.65 -5.97 3.81
N CYS A 13 15.15 -4.76 3.54
CA CYS A 13 15.96 -3.58 3.26
C CYS A 13 15.71 -2.42 4.26
N ALA A 14 14.62 -2.46 5.02
CA ALA A 14 14.35 -1.53 6.11
C ALA A 14 13.61 -2.25 7.26
N ALA A 15 13.85 -1.85 8.49
CA ALA A 15 13.13 -2.39 9.65
C ALA A 15 13.07 -1.41 10.82
N ASN A 16 11.98 -1.52 11.60
CA ASN A 16 11.93 -0.98 12.94
C ASN A 16 12.76 -1.84 13.90
N SER A 17 13.45 -1.20 14.83
CA SER A 17 14.18 -1.86 15.91
C SER A 17 13.74 -1.30 17.28
N TYR A 18 14.14 -1.94 18.38
CA TYR A 18 13.89 -1.42 19.71
C TYR A 18 14.52 -0.04 19.95
N ALA A 19 15.67 0.23 19.32
CA ALA A 19 16.38 1.52 19.46
C ALA A 19 15.84 2.58 18.50
N CYS A 20 15.22 2.18 17.38
CA CYS A 20 14.73 3.08 16.33
C CYS A 20 13.34 2.60 15.88
N TYR A 21 12.30 3.09 16.54
CA TYR A 21 10.91 2.75 16.26
C TYR A 21 10.08 4.00 15.99
N LYS A 22 9.26 3.96 14.93
CA LYS A 22 8.24 4.97 14.66
C LYS A 22 6.95 4.28 14.21
N ASP A 23 5.85 4.59 14.90
CA ASP A 23 4.55 3.97 14.58
C ASP A 23 4.11 4.30 13.15
N GLY A 24 3.51 3.32 12.48
CA GLY A 24 3.09 3.44 11.08
C GLY A 24 4.23 3.25 10.07
N SER A 25 5.50 3.40 10.46
CA SER A 25 6.64 3.17 9.57
C SER A 25 7.01 1.69 9.45
N VAL A 26 7.77 1.37 8.40
CA VAL A 26 8.45 0.08 8.25
C VAL A 26 9.92 0.13 8.72
N GLY A 27 10.31 1.24 9.36
CA GLY A 27 11.62 1.46 9.93
C GLY A 27 12.58 2.24 9.04
N LYS A 28 13.85 2.23 9.41
CA LYS A 28 14.93 2.86 8.65
C LYS A 28 15.63 1.86 7.73
N PRO A 29 16.20 2.33 6.61
CA PRO A 29 17.05 1.51 5.76
C PRO A 29 18.22 0.90 6.54
N PHE A 30 18.64 -0.31 6.18
CA PHE A 30 19.86 -0.91 6.71
C PHE A 30 21.12 -0.20 6.21
N GLU A 31 22.26 -0.40 6.88
CA GLU A 31 23.49 0.32 6.68
C GLU A 31 23.97 0.33 5.20
N ASN A 32 23.80 -0.76 4.46
CA ASN A 32 24.20 -0.88 3.06
C ASN A 32 23.04 -0.72 2.06
N THR A 33 21.94 -0.10 2.50
CA THR A 33 20.76 0.11 1.68
C THR A 33 20.50 1.59 1.50
N THR A 34 20.31 2.01 0.26
CA THR A 34 19.88 3.36 -0.08
C THR A 34 18.43 3.29 -0.59
N ILE A 35 17.56 4.11 0.00
CA ILE A 35 16.17 4.28 -0.46
C ILE A 35 16.02 5.67 -1.02
N LYS A 36 15.39 5.78 -2.19
CA LYS A 36 14.95 7.04 -2.80
C LYS A 36 13.48 6.93 -3.17
N ILE A 37 12.81 8.07 -3.24
CA ILE A 37 11.41 8.17 -3.67
C ILE A 37 11.39 8.97 -4.96
N ILE A 38 10.72 8.47 -6.01
CA ILE A 38 10.58 9.18 -7.28
C ILE A 38 9.12 9.45 -7.63
N GLY A 39 8.91 10.60 -8.25
CA GLY A 39 7.64 10.99 -8.85
C GLY A 39 7.35 10.26 -10.17
N ASP A 40 6.15 10.45 -10.69
CA ASP A 40 5.74 9.94 -12.01
C ASP A 40 6.58 10.53 -13.16
N ASP A 41 7.20 11.69 -12.95
CA ASP A 41 8.12 12.37 -13.87
C ASP A 41 9.58 11.86 -13.79
N GLY A 42 9.85 10.92 -12.88
CA GLY A 42 11.18 10.34 -12.64
C GLY A 42 12.10 11.20 -11.78
N GLN A 43 11.64 12.34 -11.25
CA GLN A 43 12.42 13.17 -10.35
C GLN A 43 12.42 12.61 -8.92
N VAL A 44 13.55 12.75 -8.22
CA VAL A 44 13.64 12.39 -6.80
C VAL A 44 12.82 13.41 -5.99
N LEU A 45 11.91 12.89 -5.17
CA LEU A 45 11.03 13.70 -4.33
C LEU A 45 11.67 14.06 -3.00
N ASN A 46 11.16 15.13 -2.38
CA ASN A 46 11.56 15.54 -1.04
C ASN A 46 10.94 14.62 0.03
N ASN A 47 11.46 14.71 1.26
CA ASN A 47 10.89 14.01 2.40
C ASN A 47 9.40 14.37 2.60
N GLY A 48 8.60 13.37 2.93
CA GLY A 48 7.15 13.50 3.11
C GLY A 48 6.31 13.41 1.83
N GLU A 49 6.94 13.50 0.64
CA GLU A 49 6.23 13.38 -0.64
C GLU A 49 6.09 11.90 -1.05
N ILE A 50 4.89 11.50 -1.45
CA ILE A 50 4.58 10.12 -1.85
C ILE A 50 4.98 9.89 -3.30
N GLY A 51 5.80 8.85 -3.54
CA GLY A 51 6.21 8.41 -4.86
C GLY A 51 6.60 6.93 -4.87
N GLU A 52 7.15 6.47 -5.99
CA GLU A 52 7.63 5.09 -6.10
C GLU A 52 8.91 4.89 -5.29
N ILE A 53 8.92 3.85 -4.46
CA ILE A 53 10.08 3.48 -3.65
C ILE A 53 11.11 2.82 -4.55
N LEU A 54 12.31 3.37 -4.53
CA LEU A 54 13.50 2.81 -5.15
C LEU A 54 14.44 2.26 -4.10
N VAL A 55 15.02 1.11 -4.34
CA VAL A 55 15.98 0.47 -3.44
C VAL A 55 17.28 0.18 -4.18
N SER A 56 18.40 0.56 -3.58
CA SER A 56 19.75 0.17 -4.01
C SER A 56 20.46 -0.52 -2.86
N THR A 57 20.99 -1.70 -3.10
CA THR A 57 21.72 -2.51 -2.11
C THR A 57 22.80 -3.30 -2.80
N ALA A 58 23.82 -3.71 -2.07
CA ALA A 58 24.86 -4.61 -2.59
C ALA A 58 24.35 -6.04 -2.92
N ALA A 59 23.16 -6.39 -2.43
CA ALA A 59 22.51 -7.69 -2.63
C ALA A 59 21.40 -7.65 -3.71
N GLU A 60 21.49 -6.71 -4.66
CA GLU A 60 20.52 -6.62 -5.74
C GLU A 60 20.57 -7.80 -6.73
N PHE A 61 19.42 -8.15 -7.30
CA PHE A 61 19.36 -9.19 -8.34
C PHE A 61 19.78 -8.62 -9.72
N SER A 62 20.10 -9.51 -10.66
CA SER A 62 20.58 -9.11 -11.99
C SER A 62 19.48 -8.53 -12.90
N GLY A 63 18.21 -8.80 -12.61
CA GLY A 63 17.03 -8.38 -13.38
C GLY A 63 16.09 -9.54 -13.68
N TYR A 64 14.91 -9.22 -14.20
CA TYR A 64 13.96 -10.20 -14.71
C TYR A 64 14.25 -10.57 -16.16
N VAL A 65 13.92 -11.82 -16.54
CA VAL A 65 13.94 -12.20 -17.96
C VAL A 65 12.79 -11.48 -18.67
N ASN A 66 13.12 -10.71 -19.71
CA ASN A 66 12.17 -9.91 -20.50
C ASN A 66 11.54 -8.69 -19.77
N ASP A 67 12.18 -8.14 -18.74
CA ASP A 67 11.74 -6.89 -18.11
C ASP A 67 12.95 -5.99 -17.85
N ASP A 68 13.26 -5.14 -18.84
CA ASP A 68 14.38 -4.18 -18.77
C ASP A 68 14.01 -2.91 -17.97
N ASP A 69 12.73 -2.71 -17.60
CA ASP A 69 12.25 -1.50 -16.94
C ASP A 69 12.22 -1.60 -15.40
N CYS A 70 12.74 -2.69 -14.85
CA CYS A 70 12.76 -2.90 -13.39
C CYS A 70 13.85 -2.10 -12.67
N LYS A 71 14.80 -1.48 -13.39
CA LYS A 71 15.92 -0.73 -12.82
C LYS A 71 16.03 0.68 -13.38
N ILE A 72 16.62 1.57 -12.57
CA ILE A 72 16.95 2.95 -12.97
C ILE A 72 18.35 3.31 -12.42
N ILE A 73 19.05 4.18 -13.13
CA ILE A 73 20.34 4.72 -12.67
C ILE A 73 20.11 6.15 -12.17
N LEU A 74 20.47 6.42 -10.92
CA LEU A 74 20.45 7.75 -10.31
C LEU A 74 21.81 8.01 -9.64
N ASP A 75 22.41 9.13 -9.94
CA ASP A 75 23.71 9.53 -9.40
C ASP A 75 24.81 8.45 -9.55
N GLY A 76 24.77 7.70 -10.67
CA GLY A 76 25.72 6.61 -10.96
C GLY A 76 25.49 5.32 -10.17
N LYS A 77 24.40 5.21 -9.39
CA LYS A 77 23.99 3.99 -8.69
C LYS A 77 22.77 3.35 -9.35
N HIS A 78 22.74 2.03 -9.35
CA HIS A 78 21.57 1.26 -9.77
C HIS A 78 20.54 1.20 -8.65
N PHE A 79 19.28 1.39 -8.99
CA PHE A 79 18.15 1.24 -8.10
C PHE A 79 17.11 0.31 -8.72
N ASP A 80 16.57 -0.59 -7.91
CA ASP A 80 15.43 -1.41 -8.27
C ASP A 80 14.13 -0.63 -8.06
N LYS A 81 13.27 -0.61 -9.10
CA LYS A 81 11.90 -0.09 -9.01
C LYS A 81 11.04 -1.14 -8.31
N THR A 82 10.56 -0.83 -7.12
CA THR A 82 9.84 -1.82 -6.31
C THR A 82 8.38 -2.01 -6.71
N GLY A 83 7.81 -1.03 -7.42
CA GLY A 83 6.38 -0.94 -7.70
C GLY A 83 5.55 -0.64 -6.43
N ASP A 84 6.20 -0.38 -5.30
CA ASP A 84 5.57 0.11 -4.07
C ASP A 84 5.62 1.62 -4.02
N LEU A 85 4.60 2.23 -3.43
CA LEU A 85 4.53 3.67 -3.16
C LEU A 85 4.76 3.93 -1.69
N GLY A 86 5.41 5.04 -1.40
CA GLY A 86 5.69 5.46 -0.04
C GLY A 86 6.44 6.78 0.02
N TYR A 87 6.86 7.13 1.20
CA TYR A 87 7.68 8.33 1.45
C TYR A 87 8.68 8.06 2.56
N VAL A 88 9.73 8.86 2.61
CA VAL A 88 10.67 8.93 3.72
C VAL A 88 10.40 10.23 4.47
N ASP A 89 10.34 10.18 5.79
CA ASP A 89 10.17 11.38 6.60
C ASP A 89 11.51 12.06 6.92
N ASP A 90 11.46 13.22 7.59
CA ASP A 90 12.67 14.01 7.94
C ASP A 90 13.60 13.28 8.93
N ASP A 91 13.09 12.29 9.66
CA ASP A 91 13.90 11.45 10.56
C ASP A 91 14.50 10.22 9.84
N GLY A 92 14.21 10.03 8.54
CA GLY A 92 14.70 8.94 7.71
C GLY A 92 13.92 7.62 7.86
N TYR A 93 12.69 7.65 8.39
CA TYR A 93 11.81 6.47 8.43
C TYR A 93 11.04 6.32 7.13
N LEU A 94 10.99 5.09 6.63
CA LEU A 94 10.20 4.72 5.45
C LEU A 94 8.76 4.40 5.85
N PHE A 95 7.82 4.99 5.14
CA PHE A 95 6.38 4.69 5.19
C PHE A 95 5.92 4.15 3.85
N VAL A 96 5.29 2.98 3.85
CA VAL A 96 4.75 2.35 2.64
C VAL A 96 3.26 2.66 2.53
N SER A 97 2.85 3.27 1.42
CA SER A 97 1.47 3.69 1.14
C SER A 97 0.70 2.71 0.25
N GLY A 98 1.36 1.69 -0.29
CA GLY A 98 0.73 0.62 -1.08
C GLY A 98 1.47 0.28 -2.35
N ARG A 99 0.75 -0.37 -3.29
CA ARG A 99 1.27 -0.77 -4.61
C ARG A 99 0.90 0.25 -5.68
N LYS A 100 1.85 0.63 -6.55
CA LYS A 100 1.63 1.53 -7.70
C LYS A 100 0.49 1.02 -8.59
N LYS A 101 0.44 -0.29 -8.86
CA LYS A 101 -0.62 -0.95 -9.66
C LYS A 101 -2.01 -0.90 -9.02
N ARG A 102 -2.12 -0.57 -7.71
CA ARG A 102 -3.39 -0.42 -6.98
C ARG A 102 -3.80 1.04 -6.78
N THR A 103 -3.01 1.98 -7.26
CA THR A 103 -3.38 3.40 -7.24
C THR A 103 -4.50 3.65 -8.22
N VAL A 104 -5.55 4.30 -7.76
CA VAL A 104 -6.70 4.68 -8.58
C VAL A 104 -6.64 6.18 -8.85
N LYS A 105 -6.53 6.57 -10.13
CA LYS A 105 -6.56 7.98 -10.53
C LYS A 105 -8.01 8.45 -10.73
N ILE A 106 -8.44 9.43 -9.95
CA ILE A 106 -9.77 10.04 -10.04
C ILE A 106 -9.59 11.55 -10.18
N ASN A 107 -10.00 12.13 -11.33
CA ASN A 107 -9.84 13.56 -11.61
C ASN A 107 -8.41 14.08 -11.37
N ALA A 108 -7.41 13.37 -11.88
CA ALA A 108 -5.98 13.64 -11.71
C ALA A 108 -5.46 13.54 -10.25
N ILE A 109 -6.26 13.05 -9.31
CA ILE A 109 -5.87 12.81 -7.92
C ILE A 109 -5.54 11.32 -7.76
N ASN A 110 -4.37 11.01 -7.21
CA ASN A 110 -4.03 9.64 -6.83
C ASN A 110 -4.75 9.26 -5.54
N VAL A 111 -5.51 8.18 -5.57
CA VAL A 111 -6.18 7.58 -4.41
C VAL A 111 -5.49 6.26 -4.10
N PHE A 112 -5.11 6.08 -2.86
CA PHE A 112 -4.41 4.91 -2.36
C PHE A 112 -5.35 4.08 -1.47
N PRO A 113 -5.97 2.98 -1.98
CA PRO A 113 -6.88 2.14 -1.19
C PRO A 113 -6.25 1.60 0.09
N PHE A 114 -4.94 1.39 0.10
CA PHE A 114 -4.19 0.95 1.26
C PHE A 114 -4.34 1.87 2.48
N GLU A 115 -4.37 3.20 2.29
CA GLU A 115 -4.56 4.14 3.40
C GLU A 115 -5.93 3.97 4.07
N THR A 116 -6.95 3.68 3.27
CA THR A 116 -8.29 3.37 3.77
C THR A 116 -8.29 2.03 4.51
N GLU A 117 -7.63 1.00 3.96
CA GLU A 117 -7.48 -0.30 4.59
C GLU A 117 -6.78 -0.20 5.95
N GLU A 118 -5.68 0.56 6.06
CA GLU A 118 -4.95 0.74 7.32
C GLU A 118 -5.82 1.41 8.41
N LYS A 119 -6.69 2.36 8.02
CA LYS A 119 -7.62 2.99 8.96
C LYS A 119 -8.71 2.03 9.42
N ILE A 120 -9.27 1.23 8.51
CA ILE A 120 -10.29 0.24 8.82
C ILE A 120 -9.72 -0.88 9.71
N ARG A 121 -8.49 -1.35 9.46
CA ARG A 121 -7.81 -2.37 10.28
C ARG A 121 -7.60 -1.96 11.73
N LYS A 122 -7.56 -0.65 12.01
CA LYS A 122 -7.43 -0.12 13.39
C LYS A 122 -8.73 -0.15 14.18
N LEU A 123 -9.87 -0.38 13.54
CA LEU A 123 -11.17 -0.44 14.20
C LEU A 123 -11.29 -1.70 15.07
N CYS A 124 -11.92 -1.55 16.23
CA CYS A 124 -12.09 -2.65 17.17
C CYS A 124 -12.99 -3.75 16.58
N GLY A 125 -12.49 -5.00 16.56
CA GLY A 125 -13.20 -6.16 16.03
C GLY A 125 -12.94 -6.44 14.55
N VAL A 126 -12.20 -5.61 13.84
CA VAL A 126 -11.71 -5.89 12.48
C VAL A 126 -10.49 -6.81 12.58
N LYS A 127 -10.54 -7.93 11.86
CA LYS A 127 -9.42 -8.88 11.73
C LYS A 127 -8.58 -8.59 10.49
N ASP A 128 -9.24 -8.26 9.37
CA ASP A 128 -8.60 -7.86 8.12
C ASP A 128 -9.59 -7.14 7.21
N CYS A 129 -9.08 -6.40 6.21
CA CYS A 129 -9.92 -5.78 5.19
C CYS A 129 -9.17 -5.59 3.88
N ALA A 130 -9.93 -5.47 2.81
CA ALA A 130 -9.47 -5.11 1.48
C ALA A 130 -10.42 -4.07 0.88
N VAL A 131 -9.88 -3.03 0.25
CA VAL A 131 -10.67 -1.99 -0.42
C VAL A 131 -10.47 -2.10 -1.92
N VAL A 132 -11.56 -2.19 -2.66
CA VAL A 132 -11.56 -2.41 -4.11
C VAL A 132 -12.39 -1.33 -4.79
N ASP A 133 -11.88 -0.84 -5.90
CA ASP A 133 -12.56 0.12 -6.77
C ASP A 133 -13.47 -0.60 -7.77
N PHE A 134 -14.65 -0.03 -8.01
CA PHE A 134 -15.62 -0.45 -9.03
C PHE A 134 -16.06 0.76 -9.83
N GLU A 135 -16.17 0.60 -11.14
CA GLU A 135 -16.81 1.60 -11.99
C GLU A 135 -18.31 1.37 -12.04
N ARG A 136 -19.10 2.34 -11.59
CA ARG A 136 -20.56 2.32 -11.61
C ARG A 136 -21.09 3.63 -12.18
N ASN A 137 -21.86 3.54 -13.25
CA ASN A 137 -22.46 4.72 -13.92
C ASN A 137 -21.40 5.80 -14.27
N GLY A 138 -20.23 5.38 -14.76
CA GLY A 138 -19.12 6.29 -15.10
C GLY A 138 -18.43 6.95 -13.91
N ARG A 139 -18.63 6.42 -12.70
CA ARG A 139 -17.97 6.89 -11.47
C ARG A 139 -17.25 5.74 -10.79
N ILE A 140 -16.07 6.06 -10.25
CA ILE A 140 -15.33 5.10 -9.43
C ILE A 140 -15.85 5.18 -8.00
N GLU A 141 -16.23 4.02 -7.46
CA GLU A 141 -16.70 3.83 -6.09
C GLU A 141 -15.87 2.77 -5.39
N PHE A 142 -15.54 2.99 -4.12
CA PHE A 142 -14.80 2.02 -3.31
C PHE A 142 -15.74 1.17 -2.46
N THR A 143 -15.49 -0.13 -2.46
CA THR A 143 -16.14 -1.11 -1.58
C THR A 143 -15.10 -1.70 -0.65
N ALA A 144 -15.36 -1.68 0.66
CA ALA A 144 -14.56 -2.36 1.66
C ALA A 144 -15.11 -3.77 1.91
N TYR A 145 -14.27 -4.78 1.70
CA TYR A 145 -14.51 -6.15 2.13
C TYR A 145 -13.85 -6.31 3.50
N VAL A 146 -14.65 -6.61 4.52
CA VAL A 146 -14.20 -6.59 5.91
C VAL A 146 -14.42 -7.93 6.58
N VAL A 147 -13.37 -8.47 7.18
CA VAL A 147 -13.44 -9.63 8.08
C VAL A 147 -13.52 -9.09 9.49
N ALA A 148 -14.66 -9.25 10.15
CA ALA A 148 -14.89 -8.77 11.51
C ALA A 148 -15.70 -9.77 12.34
N GLU A 149 -15.61 -9.63 13.67
CA GLU A 149 -16.43 -10.35 14.62
C GLU A 149 -17.91 -10.06 14.37
N ASN A 150 -18.76 -11.11 14.32
CA ASN A 150 -20.16 -10.97 13.93
C ASN A 150 -20.93 -9.94 14.77
N GLU A 151 -20.68 -9.93 16.08
CA GLU A 151 -21.34 -9.03 17.04
C GLU A 151 -20.93 -7.57 16.84
N LYS A 152 -19.77 -7.33 16.21
CA LYS A 152 -19.23 -5.99 15.99
C LYS A 152 -19.48 -5.43 14.59
N ARG A 153 -20.00 -6.23 13.65
CA ARG A 153 -20.19 -5.83 12.24
C ARG A 153 -20.96 -4.51 12.11
N PHE A 154 -22.04 -4.34 12.84
CA PHE A 154 -22.84 -3.10 12.82
C PHE A 154 -22.05 -1.88 13.32
N ALA A 155 -21.31 -2.05 14.43
CA ALA A 155 -20.47 -0.98 14.99
C ALA A 155 -19.32 -0.61 14.03
N VAL A 156 -18.64 -1.61 13.46
CA VAL A 156 -17.57 -1.43 12.47
C VAL A 156 -18.09 -0.67 11.24
N GLU A 157 -19.23 -1.07 10.69
CA GLU A 157 -19.81 -0.38 9.53
C GLU A 157 -20.09 1.09 9.84
N LYS A 158 -20.72 1.35 11.00
CA LYS A 158 -20.98 2.71 11.47
C LYS A 158 -19.69 3.53 11.63
N GLU A 159 -18.65 2.97 12.26
CA GLU A 159 -17.36 3.64 12.42
C GLU A 159 -16.66 3.90 11.07
N ILE A 160 -16.80 3.01 10.07
CA ILE A 160 -16.27 3.25 8.73
C ILE A 160 -16.92 4.51 8.13
N PHE A 161 -18.24 4.67 8.23
CA PHE A 161 -18.94 5.82 7.66
C PHE A 161 -18.79 7.10 8.48
N ASP A 162 -18.82 7.01 9.80
CA ASP A 162 -18.86 8.18 10.70
C ASP A 162 -17.47 8.68 11.10
N VAL A 163 -16.44 7.83 11.08
CA VAL A 163 -15.09 8.16 11.55
C VAL A 163 -14.05 8.02 10.44
N VAL A 164 -13.98 6.85 9.78
CA VAL A 164 -12.95 6.62 8.74
C VAL A 164 -13.21 7.51 7.53
N ASN A 165 -14.39 7.47 6.94
CA ASN A 165 -14.71 8.26 5.75
C ASN A 165 -14.50 9.78 5.90
N PRO A 166 -14.91 10.44 7.01
CA PRO A 166 -14.60 11.85 7.21
C PRO A 166 -13.10 12.17 7.27
N SER A 167 -12.28 11.23 7.71
CA SER A 167 -10.82 11.39 7.80
C SER A 167 -10.09 11.17 6.46
N LEU A 168 -10.82 10.80 5.41
CA LEU A 168 -10.30 10.54 4.07
C LEU A 168 -10.66 11.69 3.12
N ILE A 169 -9.83 11.88 2.09
CA ILE A 169 -10.21 12.73 0.96
C ILE A 169 -11.51 12.19 0.33
N LYS A 170 -12.33 13.08 -0.24
CA LYS A 170 -13.65 12.74 -0.77
C LYS A 170 -13.65 11.54 -1.73
N TYR A 171 -12.62 11.44 -2.56
CA TYR A 171 -12.49 10.40 -3.59
C TYR A 171 -12.06 9.04 -3.03
N ALA A 172 -11.47 8.97 -1.83
CA ALA A 172 -11.05 7.73 -1.19
C ALA A 172 -12.13 7.11 -0.28
N ARG A 173 -13.28 7.77 -0.14
CA ARG A 173 -14.36 7.34 0.76
C ARG A 173 -15.02 6.07 0.28
N VAL A 174 -15.16 5.12 1.20
CA VAL A 174 -15.89 3.87 0.98
C VAL A 174 -17.37 4.17 0.80
N LYS A 175 -17.98 3.59 -0.22
CA LYS A 175 -19.42 3.69 -0.50
C LYS A 175 -20.20 2.47 -0.01
N ASN A 176 -19.58 1.30 -0.04
CA ASN A 176 -20.19 0.06 0.33
C ASN A 176 -19.28 -0.73 1.26
N VAL A 177 -19.85 -1.42 2.24
CA VAL A 177 -19.15 -2.35 3.13
C VAL A 177 -19.75 -3.73 2.91
N LYS A 178 -18.91 -4.74 2.64
CA LYS A 178 -19.30 -6.14 2.56
C LYS A 178 -18.54 -6.91 3.64
N PHE A 179 -19.28 -7.54 4.56
CA PHE A 179 -18.67 -8.43 5.52
C PHE A 179 -18.51 -9.83 4.91
N VAL A 180 -17.29 -10.35 5.04
CA VAL A 180 -16.91 -11.68 4.56
C VAL A 180 -16.30 -12.49 5.70
N GLU A 181 -16.38 -13.81 5.62
CA GLU A 181 -15.74 -14.68 6.62
C GLU A 181 -14.22 -14.72 6.46
N THR A 182 -13.76 -14.70 5.20
CA THR A 182 -12.33 -14.66 4.84
C THR A 182 -12.15 -13.86 3.56
N LEU A 183 -10.99 -13.22 3.41
CA LEU A 183 -10.59 -12.62 2.14
C LEU A 183 -10.01 -13.71 1.23
N PRO A 184 -10.28 -13.67 -0.09
CA PRO A 184 -9.67 -14.59 -1.03
C PRO A 184 -8.16 -14.36 -1.09
N LEU A 185 -7.40 -15.46 -1.14
CA LEU A 185 -5.95 -15.43 -1.18
C LEU A 185 -5.44 -16.03 -2.49
N THR A 186 -4.35 -15.45 -3.01
CA THR A 186 -3.57 -16.04 -4.09
C THR A 186 -2.87 -17.32 -3.61
N LYS A 187 -2.31 -18.10 -4.54
CA LYS A 187 -1.49 -19.29 -4.21
C LYS A 187 -0.29 -18.99 -3.30
N MET A 188 0.15 -17.74 -3.24
CA MET A 188 1.25 -17.26 -2.38
C MET A 188 0.77 -16.68 -1.05
N GLY A 189 -0.51 -16.83 -0.68
CA GLY A 189 -1.07 -16.34 0.58
C GLY A 189 -1.29 -14.83 0.66
N LYS A 190 -1.22 -14.08 -0.45
CA LYS A 190 -1.56 -12.65 -0.51
C LYS A 190 -3.02 -12.47 -0.90
N ILE A 191 -3.65 -11.37 -0.48
CA ILE A 191 -5.04 -11.05 -0.85
C ILE A 191 -5.18 -11.01 -2.38
N ASP A 192 -6.16 -11.75 -2.91
CA ASP A 192 -6.49 -11.77 -4.33
C ASP A 192 -7.53 -10.68 -4.66
N PHE A 193 -7.03 -9.51 -5.02
CA PHE A 193 -7.87 -8.37 -5.39
C PHE A 193 -8.65 -8.59 -6.69
N ASN A 194 -8.15 -9.43 -7.60
CA ASN A 194 -8.87 -9.75 -8.84
C ASN A 194 -10.12 -10.60 -8.53
N ALA A 195 -10.01 -11.56 -7.63
CA ALA A 195 -11.16 -12.34 -7.18
C ALA A 195 -12.22 -11.43 -6.52
N LEU A 196 -11.81 -10.44 -5.70
CA LEU A 196 -12.74 -9.48 -5.10
C LEU A 196 -13.40 -8.56 -6.14
N LYS A 197 -12.68 -8.15 -7.20
CA LYS A 197 -13.27 -7.37 -8.32
C LYS A 197 -14.34 -8.19 -9.05
N SER A 198 -14.04 -9.42 -9.40
CA SER A 198 -14.99 -10.30 -10.10
C SER A 198 -16.27 -10.55 -9.28
N ASP A 199 -16.18 -10.70 -7.95
CA ASP A 199 -17.36 -10.85 -7.07
C ASP A 199 -18.27 -9.60 -7.04
N GLY A 200 -17.68 -8.42 -7.25
CA GLY A 200 -18.43 -7.16 -7.25
C GLY A 200 -19.11 -6.80 -8.57
N GLU A 201 -18.71 -7.40 -9.68
CA GLU A 201 -19.27 -7.14 -11.03
C GLU A 201 -20.52 -7.99 -11.34
N ILE A 202 -20.82 -9.02 -10.52
CA ILE A 202 -21.89 -10.00 -10.74
C ILE A 202 -23.28 -9.50 -10.22
N LYS A 203 -23.54 -8.19 -10.21
CA LYS A 203 -24.90 -7.69 -9.88
C LYS A 203 -25.33 -6.55 -10.77
#